data_8763d24d2362d65adc0f8cdc8b137f14
#
_entry.id   8763d24d2362d65adc0f8cdc8b137f14
#
_cell.length_a   1.000
_cell.length_b   1.000
_cell.length_c   1.000
_cell.angle_alpha   90.00
_cell.angle_beta   90.00
_cell.angle_gamma   90.00
#
_symmetry.space_group_name_H-M   'P 1'
#
loop_
_entity.id
_entity.type
_entity.pdbx_description
1 polymer ?
#
loop_
_entity_poly.entity_id
_entity_poly.type
_entity_poly.pdbx_seq_one_letter_code
_entity_poly.pdbx_strand_id
1 'polypeptide(L)'
;MLGVRPSPTVAAFSSRGPSTFSPGVLKPDILAPGLNIIAAWPPLTILGSGPFNIRSGTSMSTPHVSGIAALVKSSHPDWSAAAIKSAILTTADIMDSTGGPILDEQHQRATAYAMGAGHVNPTKAVDPGLVYDLGITEYAGYICALLGDQ
;
A
#
# COMPACT_ATOMS: atom_id res chain seq x y z
N MET A 1 12.41 10.56 9.82
CA MET A 1 13.02 11.91 9.75
C MET A 1 11.91 12.91 9.47
N LEU A 2 11.74 13.86 10.36
CA LEU A 2 10.84 14.98 10.09
C LEU A 2 11.54 15.95 9.14
N GLY A 3 10.84 16.48 8.15
CA GLY A 3 11.37 17.51 7.25
C GLY A 3 12.14 17.03 6.01
N VAL A 4 12.16 15.73 5.72
CA VAL A 4 12.73 15.23 4.45
C VAL A 4 11.80 15.62 3.30
N ARG A 5 12.34 16.28 2.28
CA ARG A 5 11.62 16.69 1.07
C ARG A 5 12.43 16.30 -0.18
N PRO A 6 11.77 15.86 -1.25
CA PRO A 6 10.35 15.55 -1.38
C PRO A 6 9.99 14.28 -0.59
N SER A 7 8.76 14.20 -0.11
CA SER A 7 8.23 13.03 0.60
C SER A 7 6.72 12.92 0.35
N PRO A 8 6.16 11.72 0.06
CA PRO A 8 6.86 10.44 -0.03
C PRO A 8 7.68 10.28 -1.31
N THR A 9 8.66 9.35 -1.27
CA THR A 9 9.38 8.82 -2.43
C THR A 9 9.37 7.30 -2.38
N VAL A 10 9.42 6.64 -3.54
CA VAL A 10 9.47 5.18 -3.61
C VAL A 10 10.88 4.71 -3.26
N ALA A 11 11.00 3.83 -2.26
CA ALA A 11 12.30 3.30 -1.84
C ALA A 11 12.86 2.29 -2.86
N ALA A 12 14.19 2.25 -3.00
CA ALA A 12 14.88 1.35 -3.93
C ALA A 12 14.58 -0.14 -3.69
N PHE A 13 14.33 -0.53 -2.44
CA PHE A 13 13.99 -1.92 -2.10
C PHE A 13 12.53 -2.31 -2.41
N SER A 14 11.68 -1.34 -2.77
CA SER A 14 10.27 -1.62 -3.10
C SER A 14 10.19 -2.33 -4.44
N SER A 15 9.54 -3.51 -4.46
CA SER A 15 9.34 -4.28 -5.69
C SER A 15 8.48 -3.52 -6.69
N ARG A 16 8.77 -3.72 -7.96
CA ARG A 16 8.06 -3.11 -9.10
C ARG A 16 7.18 -4.14 -9.80
N GLY A 17 6.04 -3.69 -10.33
CA GLY A 17 5.28 -4.44 -11.31
C GLY A 17 5.90 -4.36 -12.72
N PRO A 18 5.28 -5.01 -13.71
CA PRO A 18 4.05 -5.78 -13.61
C PRO A 18 4.23 -7.13 -12.90
N SER A 19 3.10 -7.73 -12.45
CA SER A 19 3.13 -9.10 -11.92
C SER A 19 3.41 -10.10 -13.03
N THR A 20 4.40 -10.96 -12.84
CA THR A 20 4.72 -12.03 -13.79
C THR A 20 3.72 -13.18 -13.74
N PHE A 21 3.05 -13.38 -12.61
CA PHE A 21 2.05 -14.44 -12.41
C PHE A 21 0.63 -14.00 -12.78
N SER A 22 0.36 -12.71 -12.76
CA SER A 22 -0.97 -12.14 -13.00
C SER A 22 -0.83 -10.85 -13.80
N PRO A 23 -0.46 -10.91 -15.08
CA PRO A 23 -0.14 -9.73 -15.88
C PRO A 23 -1.32 -8.75 -16.06
N GLY A 24 -2.56 -9.23 -15.90
CA GLY A 24 -3.77 -8.38 -15.91
C GLY A 24 -4.03 -7.60 -14.64
N VAL A 25 -3.24 -7.85 -13.56
CA VAL A 25 -3.41 -7.16 -12.26
C VAL A 25 -2.28 -6.17 -12.03
N LEU A 26 -2.65 -4.89 -11.85
CA LEU A 26 -1.69 -3.86 -11.49
C LEU A 26 -1.13 -4.11 -10.10
N LYS A 27 0.19 -4.16 -9.99
CA LYS A 27 0.96 -4.23 -8.75
C LYS A 27 2.12 -3.23 -8.81
N PRO A 28 2.54 -2.65 -7.66
CA PRO A 28 1.93 -2.76 -6.32
C PRO A 28 0.53 -2.12 -6.28
N ASP A 29 -0.24 -2.38 -5.21
CA ASP A 29 -1.55 -1.77 -5.03
C ASP A 29 -1.40 -0.30 -4.59
N ILE A 30 -0.53 -0.04 -3.59
CA ILE A 30 -0.42 1.28 -2.94
C ILE A 30 0.94 1.41 -2.22
N LEU A 31 1.37 2.65 -1.99
CA LEU A 31 2.51 2.98 -1.15
C LEU A 31 2.08 3.29 0.28
N ALA A 32 2.92 2.89 1.24
CA ALA A 32 2.77 3.24 2.64
C ALA A 32 4.15 3.41 3.30
N PRO A 33 4.24 4.04 4.49
CA PRO A 33 5.51 4.23 5.19
C PRO A 33 6.21 2.89 5.44
N GLY A 34 7.46 2.78 5.01
CA GLY A 34 8.24 1.53 5.12
C GLY A 34 9.73 1.74 5.36
N LEU A 35 10.19 3.00 5.46
CA LEU A 35 11.59 3.34 5.66
C LEU A 35 11.83 3.87 7.07
N ASN A 36 12.79 3.29 7.80
CA ASN A 36 13.17 3.67 9.16
C ASN A 36 11.97 3.72 10.14
N ILE A 37 11.18 2.66 10.13
CA ILE A 37 9.99 2.52 10.98
C ILE A 37 10.42 2.00 12.35
N ILE A 38 10.04 2.74 13.40
CA ILE A 38 10.19 2.31 14.78
C ILE A 38 9.00 1.44 15.14
N ALA A 39 9.26 0.22 15.58
CA ALA A 39 8.22 -0.74 15.95
C ALA A 39 8.62 -1.55 17.19
N ALA A 40 7.61 -2.09 17.88
CA ALA A 40 7.83 -3.04 18.96
C ALA A 40 8.62 -4.25 18.44
N TRP A 41 9.56 -4.75 19.25
CA TRP A 41 10.44 -5.83 18.86
C TRP A 41 10.58 -6.85 19.99
N PRO A 42 10.58 -8.15 19.69
CA PRO A 42 10.78 -9.19 20.71
C PRO A 42 12.13 -9.01 21.41
N PRO A 43 12.18 -9.01 22.75
CA PRO A 43 13.41 -8.79 23.51
C PRO A 43 14.42 -9.95 23.44
N LEU A 44 14.01 -11.11 22.90
CA LEU A 44 14.81 -12.34 22.83
C LEU A 44 15.67 -12.50 21.57
N THR A 45 15.83 -11.47 20.77
CA THR A 45 16.74 -11.55 19.62
C THR A 45 18.20 -11.37 20.08
N ILE A 46 19.10 -12.21 19.53
CA ILE A 46 20.52 -12.34 19.83
C ILE A 46 21.32 -11.01 19.80
N LEU A 47 20.73 -9.93 19.40
CA LEU A 47 21.37 -8.63 19.22
C LEU A 47 21.13 -7.61 20.34
N GLY A 48 20.60 -8.03 21.52
CA GLY A 48 20.51 -7.15 22.70
C GLY A 48 19.75 -5.86 22.50
N SER A 49 18.90 -5.75 21.47
CA SER A 49 18.06 -4.59 21.25
C SER A 49 16.92 -4.59 22.25
N GLY A 50 16.62 -3.42 22.82
CA GLY A 50 15.47 -3.20 23.70
C GLY A 50 14.13 -3.57 23.05
N PRO A 51 13.01 -3.25 23.70
CA PRO A 51 11.67 -3.64 23.24
C PRO A 51 11.23 -2.96 21.92
N PHE A 52 12.07 -2.14 21.32
CA PHE A 52 11.84 -1.46 20.05
C PHE A 52 13.03 -1.61 19.11
N ASN A 53 12.74 -1.59 17.81
CA ASN A 53 13.76 -1.60 16.77
C ASN A 53 13.35 -0.69 15.61
N ILE A 54 14.34 -0.23 14.84
CA ILE A 54 14.13 0.53 13.60
C ILE A 54 14.38 -0.41 12.42
N ARG A 55 13.38 -0.54 11.56
CA ARG A 55 13.45 -1.40 10.38
C ARG A 55 12.94 -0.70 9.13
N SER A 56 13.44 -1.16 7.99
CA SER A 56 12.99 -0.70 6.66
C SER A 56 12.62 -1.91 5.81
N GLY A 57 11.57 -1.78 5.02
CA GLY A 57 11.07 -2.82 4.13
C GLY A 57 9.59 -2.66 3.84
N THR A 58 9.12 -3.31 2.78
CA THR A 58 7.69 -3.43 2.47
C THR A 58 6.92 -4.15 3.59
N SER A 59 7.60 -5.01 4.36
CA SER A 59 7.06 -5.64 5.57
C SER A 59 6.67 -4.64 6.66
N MET A 60 7.23 -3.42 6.66
CA MET A 60 6.85 -2.34 7.57
C MET A 60 5.71 -1.52 7.01
N SER A 61 5.56 -1.44 5.69
CA SER A 61 4.41 -0.80 5.04
C SER A 61 3.12 -1.60 5.22
N THR A 62 3.20 -2.93 5.22
CA THR A 62 2.05 -3.83 5.37
C THR A 62 1.22 -3.55 6.62
N PRO A 63 1.79 -3.50 7.86
CA PRO A 63 1.00 -3.22 9.05
C PRO A 63 0.39 -1.81 9.07
N HIS A 64 1.00 -0.83 8.42
CA HIS A 64 0.37 0.48 8.25
C HIS A 64 -0.93 0.38 7.45
N VAL A 65 -0.89 -0.31 6.31
CA VAL A 65 -2.08 -0.50 5.46
C VAL A 65 -3.12 -1.38 6.18
N SER A 66 -2.68 -2.41 6.92
CA SER A 66 -3.60 -3.25 7.72
C SER A 66 -4.29 -2.45 8.81
N GLY A 67 -3.58 -1.55 9.49
CA GLY A 67 -4.16 -0.65 10.49
C GLY A 67 -5.17 0.31 9.87
N ILE A 68 -4.88 0.85 8.69
CA ILE A 68 -5.80 1.72 7.95
C ILE A 68 -7.04 0.93 7.50
N ALA A 69 -6.88 -0.29 7.02
CA ALA A 69 -8.00 -1.17 6.68
C ALA A 69 -8.90 -1.46 7.88
N ALA A 70 -8.31 -1.68 9.07
CA ALA A 70 -9.06 -1.85 10.30
C ALA A 70 -9.82 -0.58 10.70
N LEU A 71 -9.22 0.60 10.51
CA LEU A 71 -9.86 1.89 10.74
C LEU A 71 -11.07 2.08 9.81
N VAL A 72 -10.91 1.84 8.52
CA VAL A 72 -12.00 1.91 7.54
C VAL A 72 -13.09 0.89 7.87
N LYS A 73 -12.72 -0.35 8.23
CA LYS A 73 -13.68 -1.39 8.64
C LYS A 73 -14.45 -1.01 9.90
N SER A 74 -13.82 -0.32 10.84
CA SER A 74 -14.47 0.17 12.06
C SER A 74 -15.51 1.26 11.76
N SER A 75 -15.24 2.11 10.76
CA SER A 75 -16.17 3.17 10.32
C SER A 75 -17.30 2.63 9.44
N HIS A 76 -17.03 1.54 8.71
CA HIS A 76 -17.96 0.87 7.79
C HIS A 76 -18.01 -0.64 8.07
N PRO A 77 -18.69 -1.07 9.16
CA PRO A 77 -18.65 -2.47 9.59
C PRO A 77 -19.26 -3.48 8.61
N ASP A 78 -20.10 -3.02 7.71
CA ASP A 78 -20.80 -3.79 6.68
C ASP A 78 -20.00 -3.94 5.38
N TRP A 79 -18.94 -3.16 5.19
CA TRP A 79 -18.17 -3.18 3.94
C TRP A 79 -17.39 -4.48 3.75
N SER A 80 -17.38 -4.95 2.52
CA SER A 80 -16.57 -6.07 2.06
C SER A 80 -15.07 -5.73 2.08
N ALA A 81 -14.21 -6.73 1.97
CA ALA A 81 -12.77 -6.53 1.79
C ALA A 81 -12.46 -5.76 0.49
N ALA A 82 -13.26 -5.98 -0.57
CA ALA A 82 -13.11 -5.28 -1.85
C ALA A 82 -13.47 -3.80 -1.71
N ALA A 83 -14.57 -3.47 -1.04
CA ALA A 83 -14.97 -2.09 -0.78
C ALA A 83 -13.92 -1.34 0.05
N ILE A 84 -13.37 -1.96 1.12
CA ILE A 84 -12.30 -1.39 1.94
C ILE A 84 -11.04 -1.16 1.09
N LYS A 85 -10.63 -2.15 0.27
CA LYS A 85 -9.50 -2.01 -0.64
C LYS A 85 -9.73 -0.86 -1.61
N SER A 86 -10.91 -0.78 -2.21
CA SER A 86 -11.28 0.30 -3.12
C SER A 86 -11.18 1.67 -2.46
N ALA A 87 -11.72 1.84 -1.24
CA ALA A 87 -11.65 3.07 -0.49
C ALA A 87 -10.20 3.55 -0.29
N ILE A 88 -9.31 2.63 0.07
CA ILE A 88 -7.88 2.92 0.26
C ILE A 88 -7.21 3.34 -1.06
N LEU A 89 -7.53 2.66 -2.17
CA LEU A 89 -6.89 2.91 -3.46
C LEU A 89 -7.39 4.20 -4.13
N THR A 90 -8.70 4.44 -4.13
CA THR A 90 -9.30 5.60 -4.82
C THR A 90 -8.99 6.93 -4.14
N THR A 91 -8.59 6.89 -2.86
CA THR A 91 -8.26 8.09 -2.07
C THR A 91 -6.76 8.33 -1.90
N ALA A 92 -5.92 7.50 -2.51
CA ALA A 92 -4.47 7.63 -2.43
C ALA A 92 -3.99 8.97 -3.01
N ASP A 93 -2.97 9.55 -2.38
CA ASP A 93 -2.34 10.77 -2.86
C ASP A 93 -1.29 10.44 -3.92
N ILE A 94 -1.37 11.12 -5.07
CA ILE A 94 -0.43 10.96 -6.19
C ILE A 94 0.65 12.05 -6.22
N MET A 95 0.61 12.97 -5.26
CA MET A 95 1.55 14.06 -5.12
C MET A 95 2.34 13.95 -3.82
N ASP A 96 3.53 14.48 -3.83
CA ASP A 96 4.36 14.62 -2.64
C ASP A 96 3.99 15.84 -1.77
N SER A 97 4.66 16.03 -0.66
CA SER A 97 4.44 17.12 0.29
C SER A 97 4.78 18.51 -0.26
N THR A 98 5.37 18.60 -1.43
CA THR A 98 5.70 19.86 -2.12
C THR A 98 4.72 20.20 -3.23
N GLY A 99 3.75 19.31 -3.51
CA GLY A 99 2.80 19.42 -4.61
C GLY A 99 3.36 18.94 -5.95
N GLY A 100 4.54 18.30 -5.94
CA GLY A 100 5.12 17.64 -7.10
C GLY A 100 4.67 16.16 -7.21
N PRO A 101 5.02 15.47 -8.31
CA PRO A 101 4.75 14.06 -8.45
C PRO A 101 5.60 13.25 -7.47
N ILE A 102 5.08 12.12 -6.99
CA ILE A 102 5.88 11.15 -6.21
C ILE A 102 7.04 10.67 -7.10
N LEU A 103 8.26 10.73 -6.55
CA LEU A 103 9.48 10.32 -7.26
C LEU A 103 9.90 8.90 -6.83
N ASP A 104 10.67 8.25 -7.69
CA ASP A 104 11.38 7.01 -7.36
C ASP A 104 12.78 7.29 -6.77
N GLU A 105 13.56 6.24 -6.54
CA GLU A 105 14.92 6.31 -5.99
C GLU A 105 15.92 6.98 -6.92
N GLN A 106 15.58 7.14 -8.20
CA GLN A 106 16.40 7.84 -9.21
C GLN A 106 15.97 9.29 -9.41
N HIS A 107 15.06 9.78 -8.55
CA HIS A 107 14.44 11.10 -8.67
C HIS A 107 13.65 11.30 -9.98
N GLN A 108 13.21 10.21 -10.60
CA GLN A 108 12.30 10.23 -11.73
C GLN A 108 10.85 10.14 -11.23
N ARG A 109 9.89 10.61 -12.01
CA ARG A 109 8.48 10.44 -11.70
C ARG A 109 8.14 8.95 -11.58
N ALA A 110 7.64 8.54 -10.41
CA ALA A 110 7.24 7.16 -10.18
C ALA A 110 6.12 6.74 -11.13
N THR A 111 6.28 5.56 -11.74
CA THR A 111 5.25 4.96 -12.59
C THR A 111 4.19 4.26 -11.75
N ALA A 112 3.05 3.91 -12.37
CA ALA A 112 2.03 3.08 -11.70
C ALA A 112 2.59 1.73 -11.23
N TYR A 113 3.58 1.16 -11.92
CA TYR A 113 4.27 -0.06 -11.50
C TYR A 113 5.22 0.13 -10.31
N ALA A 114 5.53 1.35 -9.95
CA ALA A 114 6.33 1.68 -8.78
C ALA A 114 5.47 2.11 -7.59
N MET A 115 4.39 2.86 -7.81
CA MET A 115 3.60 3.47 -6.74
C MET A 115 2.17 2.92 -6.60
N GLY A 116 1.69 2.10 -7.55
CA GLY A 116 0.29 1.67 -7.56
C GLY A 116 -0.65 2.87 -7.70
N ALA A 117 -1.67 2.94 -6.85
CA ALA A 117 -2.62 4.05 -6.80
C ALA A 117 -2.02 5.35 -6.23
N GLY A 118 -0.89 5.29 -5.54
CA GLY A 118 -0.26 6.41 -4.87
C GLY A 118 0.09 6.12 -3.41
N HIS A 119 0.31 7.15 -2.60
CA HIS A 119 0.55 7.03 -1.17
C HIS A 119 -0.75 6.99 -0.38
N VAL A 120 -0.88 6.07 0.56
CA VAL A 120 -2.08 5.89 1.36
C VAL A 120 -2.44 7.15 2.16
N ASN A 121 -3.73 7.51 2.14
CA ASN A 121 -4.28 8.63 2.91
C ASN A 121 -5.40 8.12 3.84
N PRO A 122 -5.11 7.88 5.12
CA PRO A 122 -6.09 7.32 6.07
C PRO A 122 -7.34 8.19 6.23
N THR A 123 -7.15 9.51 6.25
CA THR A 123 -8.25 10.46 6.47
C THR A 123 -9.25 10.41 5.32
N LYS A 124 -8.77 10.39 4.08
CA LYS A 124 -9.65 10.29 2.91
C LYS A 124 -10.25 8.89 2.76
N ALA A 125 -9.54 7.84 3.16
CA ALA A 125 -10.00 6.46 3.03
C ALA A 125 -11.24 6.15 3.89
N VAL A 126 -11.44 6.88 4.99
CA VAL A 126 -12.63 6.71 5.87
C VAL A 126 -13.89 7.27 5.23
N ASP A 127 -13.78 8.31 4.40
CA ASP A 127 -14.90 8.88 3.65
C ASP A 127 -14.52 9.06 2.16
N PRO A 128 -14.48 7.95 1.40
CA PRO A 128 -13.93 7.96 0.03
C PRO A 128 -14.91 8.47 -1.02
N GLY A 129 -16.18 8.68 -0.68
CA GLY A 129 -17.25 8.93 -1.64
C GLY A 129 -17.68 7.66 -2.37
N LEU A 130 -17.09 7.36 -3.52
CA LEU A 130 -17.43 6.17 -4.31
C LEU A 130 -16.43 5.02 -4.03
N VAL A 131 -16.96 3.81 -3.89
CA VAL A 131 -16.19 2.57 -3.78
C VAL A 131 -16.62 1.56 -4.84
N TYR A 132 -15.66 0.78 -5.32
CA TYR A 132 -15.92 -0.39 -6.16
C TYR A 132 -15.99 -1.61 -5.25
N ASP A 133 -17.11 -2.32 -5.29
CA ASP A 133 -17.26 -3.58 -4.60
C ASP A 133 -17.19 -4.75 -5.59
N LEU A 134 -16.62 -5.86 -5.16
CA LEU A 134 -16.45 -7.07 -5.96
C LEU A 134 -17.00 -8.26 -5.19
N GLY A 135 -17.80 -9.07 -5.88
CA GLY A 135 -18.37 -10.30 -5.35
C GLY A 135 -17.69 -11.57 -5.90
N ILE A 136 -18.31 -12.69 -5.62
CA ILE A 136 -17.81 -14.01 -6.02
C ILE A 136 -17.68 -14.13 -7.55
N THR A 137 -18.62 -13.52 -8.30
CA THR A 137 -18.66 -13.59 -9.77
C THR A 137 -17.42 -12.97 -10.41
N GLU A 138 -16.99 -11.81 -9.92
CA GLU A 138 -15.82 -11.09 -10.45
C GLU A 138 -14.54 -11.86 -10.14
N TYR A 139 -14.42 -12.41 -8.93
CA TYR A 139 -13.27 -13.24 -8.56
C TYR A 139 -13.22 -14.55 -9.34
N ALA A 140 -14.36 -15.22 -9.55
CA ALA A 140 -14.46 -16.42 -10.36
C ALA A 140 -14.06 -16.15 -11.82
N GLY A 141 -14.56 -15.05 -12.40
CA GLY A 141 -14.20 -14.62 -13.74
C GLY A 141 -12.69 -14.37 -13.89
N TYR A 142 -12.06 -13.76 -12.89
CA TYR A 142 -10.61 -13.54 -12.89
C TYR A 142 -9.83 -14.88 -12.83
N ILE A 143 -10.25 -15.82 -11.97
CA ILE A 143 -9.61 -17.14 -11.84
C ILE A 143 -9.75 -17.93 -13.16
N CYS A 144 -10.93 -17.92 -13.78
CA CYS A 144 -11.15 -18.56 -15.07
C CYS A 144 -10.23 -17.96 -16.16
N ALA A 145 -10.09 -16.63 -16.18
CA ALA A 145 -9.19 -15.97 -17.14
C ALA A 145 -7.71 -16.32 -16.92
N LEU A 146 -7.29 -16.60 -15.68
CA LEU A 146 -5.91 -17.03 -15.36
C LEU A 146 -5.64 -18.48 -15.75
N LEU A 147 -6.63 -19.35 -15.57
CA LEU A 147 -6.47 -20.80 -15.82
C LEU A 147 -6.66 -21.16 -17.29
N GLY A 148 -7.21 -20.24 -18.08
CA GLY A 148 -7.64 -20.51 -19.45
C GLY A 148 -8.90 -21.39 -19.49
N ASP A 149 -9.49 -21.47 -20.66
CA ASP A 149 -10.57 -22.43 -20.92
C ASP A 149 -9.98 -23.86 -20.93
N GLN A 150 -10.06 -24.57 -19.79
CA GLN A 150 -9.80 -26.01 -19.69
C GLN A 150 -11.07 -26.79 -19.91
#